data_6a31d4e128fab9152074245ae512b3a2
#
_entry.id   6a31d4e128fab9152074245ae512b3a2
#
_cell.length_a   1.000
_cell.length_b   1.000
_cell.length_c   1.000
_cell.angle_alpha   90.00
_cell.angle_beta   90.00
_cell.angle_gamma   90.00
#
_symmetry.space_group_name_H-M   'P 1'
#
loop_
_entity.id
_entity.type
_entity.pdbx_description
1 polymer ?
#
loop_
_entity_poly.entity_id
_entity_poly.type
_entity_poly.pdbx_seq_one_letter_code
_entity_poly.pdbx_strand_id
1 'polypeptide(L)'
;MIPAARIHRLDDRPPARGKFVLYWMQQSQRAEWNPALETAVEQANALRLPTLVGFALTAFPGANGRHYRFMLAGLRETEKRLAARGLGFCLRQGPPEEVVPELAKNAALLVGDVGYLRVQRDWRAAVAQRVACPVVFVEGDAVVPVAAVSDHAEFAARTIRPKIHRLLGEFLQPLKPAKVAVPFAGGAQKSL
;
A
#
# COMPACT_ATOMS: atom_id res chain seq x y z
N MET A 1 -11.86 10.36 -3.46
CA MET A 1 -12.13 8.91 -3.67
C MET A 1 -11.17 8.37 -4.70
N ILE A 2 -10.57 7.21 -4.44
CA ILE A 2 -9.65 6.54 -5.36
C ILE A 2 -10.45 5.87 -6.48
N PRO A 3 -10.10 6.05 -7.77
CA PRO A 3 -10.79 5.40 -8.87
C PRO A 3 -10.79 3.87 -8.71
N ALA A 4 -11.95 3.24 -8.95
CA ALA A 4 -12.12 1.79 -8.81
C ALA A 4 -11.15 0.98 -9.68
N ALA A 5 -10.78 1.49 -10.85
CA ALA A 5 -9.80 0.89 -11.75
C ALA A 5 -8.39 0.71 -11.15
N ARG A 6 -8.07 1.37 -10.02
CA ARG A 6 -6.81 1.18 -9.29
C ARG A 6 -6.88 0.08 -8.24
N ILE A 7 -8.10 -0.39 -7.92
CA ILE A 7 -8.35 -1.24 -6.75
C ILE A 7 -8.57 -2.68 -7.20
N HIS A 8 -7.71 -3.59 -6.77
CA HIS A 8 -7.74 -5.01 -7.07
C HIS A 8 -8.08 -5.79 -5.78
N ARG A 9 -9.31 -6.24 -5.65
CA ARG A 9 -9.71 -7.16 -4.59
C ARG A 9 -9.31 -8.58 -4.97
N LEU A 10 -8.68 -9.30 -4.05
CA LEU A 10 -8.33 -10.70 -4.29
C LEU A 10 -9.48 -11.67 -4.01
N ASP A 11 -10.42 -11.24 -3.18
CA ASP A 11 -11.62 -12.00 -2.84
C ASP A 11 -12.76 -11.06 -2.44
N ASP A 12 -13.99 -11.58 -2.42
CA ASP A 12 -15.21 -10.84 -2.08
C ASP A 12 -15.60 -10.98 -0.60
N ARG A 13 -14.70 -11.53 0.24
CA ARG A 13 -14.97 -11.66 1.67
C ARG A 13 -15.22 -10.29 2.29
N PRO A 14 -16.19 -10.17 3.20
CA PRO A 14 -16.35 -8.95 3.98
C PRO A 14 -15.14 -8.77 4.91
N PRO A 15 -14.86 -7.51 5.35
CA PRO A 15 -13.84 -7.24 6.35
C PRO A 15 -14.00 -8.15 7.57
N ALA A 16 -12.88 -8.68 8.07
CA ALA A 16 -12.86 -9.54 9.23
C ALA A 16 -13.11 -8.74 10.52
N ARG A 17 -13.44 -9.42 11.61
CA ARG A 17 -13.43 -8.80 12.94
C ARG A 17 -11.97 -8.48 13.30
N GLY A 18 -11.62 -7.21 13.33
CA GLY A 18 -10.26 -6.75 13.57
C GLY A 18 -10.22 -5.44 14.34
N LYS A 19 -9.01 -5.02 14.72
CA LYS A 19 -8.78 -3.82 15.53
C LYS A 19 -8.35 -2.61 14.70
N PHE A 20 -7.92 -2.80 13.46
CA PHE A 20 -7.43 -1.77 12.56
C PHE A 20 -7.49 -2.24 11.10
N VAL A 21 -7.34 -1.32 10.16
CA VAL A 21 -6.99 -1.62 8.76
C VAL A 21 -5.48 -1.50 8.64
N LEU A 22 -4.83 -2.53 8.10
CA LEU A 22 -3.40 -2.53 7.84
C LEU A 22 -3.12 -2.05 6.41
N TYR A 23 -2.31 -0.99 6.28
CA TYR A 23 -1.69 -0.65 5.01
C TYR A 23 -0.26 -1.20 4.99
N TRP A 24 -0.01 -2.19 4.14
CA TRP A 24 1.33 -2.68 3.85
C TRP A 24 2.01 -1.75 2.84
N MET A 25 2.79 -0.81 3.37
CA MET A 25 3.59 0.13 2.59
C MET A 25 4.77 -0.62 1.97
N GLN A 26 4.90 -0.55 0.65
CA GLN A 26 5.98 -1.21 -0.08
C GLN A 26 6.59 -0.27 -1.12
N GLN A 27 5.84 0.14 -2.14
CA GLN A 27 6.27 0.99 -3.23
C GLN A 27 6.25 2.47 -2.87
N SER A 28 5.12 2.93 -2.37
CA SER A 28 4.86 4.34 -2.09
C SER A 28 5.23 4.69 -0.65
N GLN A 29 6.55 4.86 -0.38
CA GLN A 29 7.07 5.17 0.96
C GLN A 29 6.85 6.65 1.33
N ARG A 30 5.60 7.09 1.34
CA ARG A 30 5.22 8.48 1.59
C ARG A 30 3.84 8.59 2.25
N ALA A 31 3.64 9.64 3.03
CA ALA A 31 2.39 9.91 3.74
C ALA A 31 1.37 10.70 2.92
N GLU A 32 1.76 11.20 1.75
CA GLU A 32 0.96 12.05 0.86
C GLU A 32 1.02 11.51 -0.57
N TRP A 33 0.03 11.85 -1.40
CA TRP A 33 -0.04 11.41 -2.80
C TRP A 33 0.09 9.89 -2.96
N ASN A 34 -0.52 9.14 -2.04
CA ASN A 34 -0.41 7.70 -1.93
C ASN A 34 -1.80 7.06 -2.04
N PRO A 35 -2.21 6.57 -3.23
CA PRO A 35 -3.54 6.00 -3.43
C PRO A 35 -3.84 4.81 -2.52
N ALA A 36 -2.87 3.95 -2.24
CA ALA A 36 -3.06 2.79 -1.36
C ALA A 36 -3.29 3.22 0.10
N LEU A 37 -2.54 4.20 0.59
CA LEU A 37 -2.77 4.78 1.92
C LEU A 37 -4.16 5.41 2.03
N GLU A 38 -4.56 6.20 1.04
CA GLU A 38 -5.89 6.84 1.09
C GLU A 38 -7.01 5.80 1.01
N THR A 39 -6.84 4.74 0.20
CA THR A 39 -7.77 3.61 0.20
C THR A 39 -7.86 2.96 1.59
N ALA A 40 -6.73 2.72 2.25
CA ALA A 40 -6.71 2.15 3.60
C ALA A 40 -7.44 3.04 4.60
N VAL A 41 -7.23 4.37 4.56
CA VAL A 41 -7.92 5.33 5.43
C VAL A 41 -9.42 5.37 5.13
N GLU A 42 -9.83 5.39 3.87
CA GLU A 42 -11.25 5.36 3.49
C GLU A 42 -11.94 4.08 3.99
N GLN A 43 -11.29 2.92 3.84
CA GLN A 43 -11.82 1.64 4.36
C GLN A 43 -11.87 1.62 5.90
N ALA A 44 -10.85 2.12 6.56
CA ALA A 44 -10.81 2.23 8.02
C ALA A 44 -11.93 3.13 8.55
N ASN A 45 -12.16 4.27 7.91
CA ASN A 45 -13.26 5.17 8.26
C ASN A 45 -14.63 4.50 8.12
N ALA A 46 -14.86 3.76 7.03
CA ALA A 46 -16.09 3.01 6.80
C ALA A 46 -16.34 1.94 7.88
N LEU A 47 -15.26 1.32 8.37
CA LEU A 47 -15.30 0.31 9.43
C LEU A 47 -15.26 0.91 10.86
N ARG A 48 -15.07 2.22 11.01
CA ARG A 48 -14.84 2.92 12.28
C ARG A 48 -13.63 2.35 13.04
N LEU A 49 -12.57 2.04 12.30
CA LEU A 49 -11.31 1.50 12.82
C LEU A 49 -10.16 2.46 12.54
N PRO A 50 -9.08 2.43 13.32
CA PRO A 50 -7.85 3.14 13.00
C PRO A 50 -7.09 2.47 11.85
N THR A 51 -6.14 3.21 11.25
CA THR A 51 -5.22 2.68 10.24
C THR A 51 -3.82 2.51 10.83
N LEU A 52 -3.24 1.32 10.65
CA LEU A 52 -1.84 1.02 10.92
C LEU A 52 -1.09 0.89 9.59
N VAL A 53 0.02 1.59 9.44
CA VAL A 53 0.94 1.42 8.31
C VAL A 53 2.07 0.49 8.74
N GLY A 54 2.23 -0.62 8.04
CA GLY A 54 3.28 -1.61 8.27
C GLY A 54 4.32 -1.57 7.17
N PHE A 55 5.60 -1.60 7.54
CA PHE A 55 6.73 -1.69 6.60
C PHE A 55 7.62 -2.87 6.94
N ALA A 56 7.84 -3.78 5.97
CA ALA A 56 8.77 -4.89 6.09
C ALA A 56 10.14 -4.48 5.51
N LEU A 57 11.13 -4.28 6.40
CA LEU A 57 12.50 -4.01 6.00
C LEU A 57 13.20 -5.32 5.65
N THR A 58 13.37 -5.56 4.36
CA THR A 58 13.96 -6.80 3.84
C THR A 58 15.21 -6.54 3.00
N ALA A 59 16.06 -7.55 2.87
CA ALA A 59 17.16 -7.51 1.94
C ALA A 59 16.63 -7.50 0.49
N PHE A 60 17.11 -6.56 -0.31
CA PHE A 60 16.74 -6.45 -1.72
C PHE A 60 17.97 -6.67 -2.60
N PRO A 61 17.91 -7.54 -3.63
CA PRO A 61 19.03 -7.80 -4.52
C PRO A 61 19.56 -6.50 -5.16
N GLY A 62 20.85 -6.28 -5.08
CA GLY A 62 21.51 -5.07 -5.59
C GLY A 62 21.47 -3.85 -4.68
N ALA A 63 20.74 -3.88 -3.56
CA ALA A 63 20.77 -2.82 -2.58
C ALA A 63 22.02 -2.92 -1.68
N ASN A 64 22.55 -1.77 -1.28
CA ASN A 64 23.69 -1.66 -0.37
C ASN A 64 23.40 -0.68 0.78
N GLY A 65 24.36 -0.50 1.71
CA GLY A 65 24.17 0.32 2.89
C GLY A 65 23.78 1.78 2.62
N ARG A 66 24.12 2.35 1.45
CA ARG A 66 23.70 3.73 1.08
C ARG A 66 22.22 3.78 0.76
N HIS A 67 21.69 2.79 0.04
CA HIS A 67 20.26 2.70 -0.26
C HIS A 67 19.43 2.58 1.01
N TYR A 68 19.84 1.71 1.94
CA TYR A 68 19.13 1.54 3.22
C TYR A 68 19.21 2.78 4.11
N ARG A 69 20.36 3.45 4.19
CA ARG A 69 20.47 4.71 4.95
C ARG A 69 19.53 5.79 4.40
N PHE A 70 19.50 5.96 3.09
CA PHE A 70 18.58 6.91 2.44
C PHE A 70 17.12 6.56 2.70
N MET A 71 16.74 5.31 2.47
CA MET A 71 15.38 4.80 2.70
C MET A 71 14.95 4.97 4.16
N LEU A 72 15.78 4.57 5.12
CA LEU A 72 15.47 4.68 6.55
C LEU A 72 15.34 6.13 7.02
N ALA A 73 16.14 7.05 6.47
CA ALA A 73 15.98 8.47 6.74
C ALA A 73 14.61 8.99 6.24
N GLY A 74 14.22 8.62 5.02
CA GLY A 74 12.91 8.95 4.46
C GLY A 74 11.74 8.33 5.24
N LEU A 75 11.88 7.07 5.69
CA LEU A 75 10.85 6.40 6.49
C LEU A 75 10.64 7.06 7.86
N ARG A 76 11.70 7.56 8.51
CA ARG A 76 11.56 8.33 9.75
C ARG A 76 10.78 9.63 9.57
N GLU A 77 10.96 10.30 8.44
CA GLU A 77 10.18 11.49 8.10
C GLU A 77 8.73 11.12 7.77
N THR A 78 8.54 10.06 7.01
CA THR A 78 7.22 9.51 6.68
C THR A 78 6.45 9.13 7.94
N GLU A 79 7.08 8.45 8.91
CA GLU A 79 6.49 8.11 10.21
C GLU A 79 5.95 9.36 10.94
N LYS A 80 6.74 10.44 11.00
CA LYS A 80 6.31 11.71 11.63
C LYS A 80 5.08 12.30 10.92
N ARG A 81 5.07 12.29 9.59
CA ARG A 81 3.93 12.79 8.80
C ARG A 81 2.69 11.91 8.95
N LEU A 82 2.85 10.60 9.02
CA LEU A 82 1.75 9.67 9.30
C LEU A 82 1.17 9.91 10.69
N ALA A 83 2.03 10.06 11.72
CA ALA A 83 1.60 10.36 13.08
C ALA A 83 0.84 11.70 13.17
N ALA A 84 1.28 12.73 12.46
CA ALA A 84 0.58 14.02 12.37
C ALA A 84 -0.82 13.90 11.74
N ARG A 85 -1.04 12.88 10.91
CA ARG A 85 -2.36 12.55 10.37
C ARG A 85 -3.22 11.66 11.29
N GLY A 86 -2.68 11.20 12.43
CA GLY A 86 -3.35 10.26 13.34
C GLY A 86 -3.24 8.80 12.88
N LEU A 87 -2.26 8.45 12.06
CA LEU A 87 -2.01 7.10 11.56
C LEU A 87 -0.90 6.43 12.37
N GLY A 88 -1.04 5.11 12.64
CA GLY A 88 0.04 4.33 13.24
C GLY A 88 1.10 3.94 12.21
N PHE A 89 2.35 3.77 12.66
CA PHE A 89 3.43 3.23 11.83
C PHE A 89 4.19 2.15 12.58
N CYS A 90 4.55 1.06 11.89
CA CYS A 90 5.33 -0.04 12.44
C CYS A 90 6.31 -0.56 11.38
N LEU A 91 7.61 -0.46 11.67
CA LEU A 91 8.67 -1.05 10.87
C LEU A 91 9.14 -2.34 11.53
N ARG A 92 9.25 -3.42 10.75
CA ARG A 92 9.79 -4.72 11.17
C ARG A 92 10.84 -5.20 10.18
N GLN A 93 11.91 -5.79 10.69
CA GLN A 93 12.91 -6.43 9.84
C GLN A 93 12.50 -7.87 9.54
N GLY A 94 12.62 -8.26 8.29
CA GLY A 94 12.35 -9.62 7.82
C GLY A 94 11.69 -9.65 6.45
N PRO A 95 11.53 -10.85 5.87
CA PRO A 95 10.86 -11.02 4.60
C PRO A 95 9.38 -10.67 4.71
N PRO A 96 8.80 -9.99 3.69
CA PRO A 96 7.41 -9.54 3.73
C PRO A 96 6.41 -10.66 3.99
N GLU A 97 6.65 -11.86 3.47
CA GLU A 97 5.80 -13.05 3.62
C GLU A 97 5.75 -13.59 5.06
N GLU A 98 6.63 -13.13 5.94
CA GLU A 98 6.61 -13.45 7.38
C GLU A 98 6.12 -12.25 8.20
N VAL A 99 6.68 -11.07 7.92
CA VAL A 99 6.39 -9.86 8.68
C VAL A 99 4.94 -9.39 8.51
N VAL A 100 4.44 -9.37 7.26
CA VAL A 100 3.12 -8.80 7.00
C VAL A 100 1.99 -9.66 7.58
N PRO A 101 1.99 -11.00 7.50
CA PRO A 101 1.00 -11.83 8.17
C PRO A 101 1.00 -11.65 9.69
N GLU A 102 2.17 -11.49 10.32
CA GLU A 102 2.25 -11.20 11.76
C GLU A 102 1.59 -9.85 12.11
N LEU A 103 1.88 -8.80 11.35
CA LEU A 103 1.24 -7.50 11.51
C LEU A 103 -0.26 -7.56 11.25
N ALA A 104 -0.71 -8.44 10.35
CA ALA A 104 -2.11 -8.57 9.94
C ALA A 104 -2.97 -9.42 10.90
N LYS A 105 -2.41 -10.08 11.92
CA LYS A 105 -3.16 -10.99 12.84
C LYS A 105 -4.45 -10.40 13.40
N ASN A 106 -4.46 -9.10 13.68
CA ASN A 106 -5.64 -8.39 14.20
C ASN A 106 -6.20 -7.36 13.21
N ALA A 107 -5.82 -7.44 11.95
CA ALA A 107 -6.35 -6.52 10.94
C ALA A 107 -7.74 -6.98 10.47
N ALA A 108 -8.63 -6.01 10.25
CA ALA A 108 -9.92 -6.26 9.60
C ALA A 108 -9.78 -6.38 8.08
N LEU A 109 -8.79 -5.70 7.52
CA LEU A 109 -8.48 -5.64 6.10
C LEU A 109 -7.00 -5.35 5.91
N LEU A 110 -6.38 -5.99 4.93
CA LEU A 110 -5.05 -5.65 4.43
C LEU A 110 -5.16 -4.88 3.11
N VAL A 111 -4.58 -3.69 3.07
CA VAL A 111 -4.39 -2.92 1.83
C VAL A 111 -2.90 -2.87 1.50
N GLY A 112 -2.52 -3.10 0.25
CA GLY A 112 -1.11 -3.09 -0.17
C GLY A 112 -0.90 -2.40 -1.52
N ASP A 113 0.34 -2.05 -1.81
CA ASP A 113 0.74 -1.50 -3.11
C ASP A 113 0.82 -2.61 -4.18
N VAL A 114 0.50 -2.27 -5.43
CA VAL A 114 0.81 -3.10 -6.58
C VAL A 114 2.24 -2.81 -7.05
N GLY A 115 3.16 -3.74 -6.82
CA GLY A 115 4.49 -3.71 -7.43
C GLY A 115 4.54 -4.62 -8.66
N TYR A 116 5.35 -4.28 -9.66
CA TYR A 116 5.38 -4.98 -10.96
C TYR A 116 6.55 -5.95 -11.11
N LEU A 117 7.59 -5.82 -10.29
CA LEU A 117 8.75 -6.72 -10.33
C LEU A 117 8.35 -8.13 -9.88
N ARG A 118 9.02 -9.15 -10.41
CA ARG A 118 8.77 -10.56 -10.07
C ARG A 118 8.78 -10.77 -8.56
N VAL A 119 9.83 -10.36 -7.87
CA VAL A 119 9.95 -10.50 -6.41
C VAL A 119 8.79 -9.84 -5.64
N GLN A 120 8.30 -8.70 -6.10
CA GLN A 120 7.17 -8.01 -5.46
C GLN A 120 5.85 -8.76 -5.70
N ARG A 121 5.69 -9.36 -6.88
CA ARG A 121 4.53 -10.21 -7.20
C ARG A 121 4.53 -11.48 -6.35
N ASP A 122 5.70 -12.10 -6.20
CA ASP A 122 5.89 -13.30 -5.39
C ASP A 122 5.58 -12.99 -3.91
N TRP A 123 6.10 -11.89 -3.36
CA TRP A 123 5.76 -11.45 -2.00
C TRP A 123 4.26 -11.22 -1.80
N ARG A 124 3.59 -10.54 -2.74
CA ARG A 124 2.13 -10.33 -2.64
C ARG A 124 1.35 -11.63 -2.65
N ALA A 125 1.72 -12.56 -3.52
CA ALA A 125 1.08 -13.89 -3.57
C ALA A 125 1.28 -14.66 -2.26
N ALA A 126 2.51 -14.69 -1.74
CA ALA A 126 2.85 -15.37 -0.49
C ALA A 126 2.15 -14.74 0.72
N VAL A 127 2.10 -13.42 0.82
CA VAL A 127 1.37 -12.70 1.89
C VAL A 127 -0.12 -12.99 1.82
N ALA A 128 -0.72 -12.90 0.62
CA ALA A 128 -2.15 -13.12 0.44
C ALA A 128 -2.60 -14.53 0.86
N GLN A 129 -1.75 -15.54 0.68
CA GLN A 129 -2.02 -16.92 1.10
C GLN A 129 -1.95 -17.11 2.63
N ARG A 130 -1.26 -16.24 3.36
CA ARG A 130 -0.98 -16.40 4.80
C ARG A 130 -1.84 -15.51 5.70
N VAL A 131 -2.48 -14.48 5.16
CA VAL A 131 -3.33 -13.58 5.96
C VAL A 131 -4.76 -14.09 6.04
N ALA A 132 -5.37 -13.98 7.23
CA ALA A 132 -6.75 -14.41 7.44
C ALA A 132 -7.78 -13.35 7.00
N CYS A 133 -7.41 -12.07 7.01
CA CYS A 133 -8.30 -10.99 6.59
C CYS A 133 -8.33 -10.85 5.06
N PRO A 134 -9.38 -10.22 4.48
CA PRO A 134 -9.42 -9.89 3.06
C PRO A 134 -8.26 -8.99 2.64
N VAL A 135 -7.87 -9.08 1.36
CA VAL A 135 -6.73 -8.34 0.80
C VAL A 135 -7.17 -7.49 -0.38
N VAL A 136 -6.73 -6.25 -0.39
CA VAL A 136 -6.93 -5.29 -1.48
C VAL A 136 -5.58 -4.74 -1.89
N PHE A 137 -5.26 -4.81 -3.17
CA PHE A 137 -4.08 -4.14 -3.73
C PHE A 137 -4.48 -2.91 -4.54
N VAL A 138 -3.64 -1.86 -4.49
CA VAL A 138 -3.92 -0.58 -5.14
C VAL A 138 -2.75 -0.17 -6.03
N GLU A 139 -3.04 0.14 -7.28
CA GLU A 139 -2.05 0.68 -8.22
C GLU A 139 -1.79 2.16 -7.93
N GLY A 140 -0.55 2.47 -7.50
CA GLY A 140 -0.15 3.83 -7.11
C GLY A 140 1.07 4.38 -7.85
N ASP A 141 1.82 3.54 -8.57
CA ASP A 141 3.08 3.92 -9.20
C ASP A 141 2.89 4.62 -10.55
N ALA A 142 1.92 4.20 -11.33
CA ALA A 142 1.64 4.77 -12.64
C ALA A 142 0.50 5.80 -12.57
N VAL A 143 0.61 6.88 -13.37
CA VAL A 143 -0.47 7.88 -13.47
C VAL A 143 -1.75 7.23 -13.96
N VAL A 144 -1.68 6.42 -15.02
CA VAL A 144 -2.80 5.61 -15.48
C VAL A 144 -2.56 4.15 -15.03
N PRO A 145 -3.52 3.50 -14.37
CA PRO A 145 -3.36 2.12 -13.94
C PRO A 145 -3.02 1.21 -15.12
N VAL A 146 -2.06 0.31 -14.92
CA VAL A 146 -1.57 -0.56 -16.01
C VAL A 146 -2.70 -1.43 -16.57
N ALA A 147 -3.51 -2.02 -15.70
CA ALA A 147 -4.65 -2.85 -16.11
C ALA A 147 -5.74 -2.08 -16.88
N ALA A 148 -5.87 -0.77 -16.67
CA ALA A 148 -6.83 0.07 -17.41
C ALA A 148 -6.33 0.42 -18.80
N VAL A 149 -5.00 0.39 -19.03
CA VAL A 149 -4.40 0.77 -20.32
C VAL A 149 -4.46 -0.38 -21.33
N SER A 150 -4.08 -1.60 -20.90
CA SER A 150 -4.01 -2.77 -21.77
C SER A 150 -4.08 -4.06 -20.96
N ASP A 151 -4.73 -5.07 -21.51
CA ASP A 151 -4.85 -6.42 -20.97
C ASP A 151 -3.70 -7.36 -21.38
N HIS A 152 -2.79 -6.85 -22.23
CA HIS A 152 -1.62 -7.58 -22.73
C HIS A 152 -0.37 -6.71 -22.74
N ALA A 153 0.79 -7.35 -22.92
CA ALA A 153 2.07 -6.66 -23.04
C ALA A 153 2.16 -5.88 -24.35
N GLU A 154 2.35 -4.57 -24.26
CA GLU A 154 2.54 -3.71 -25.42
C GLU A 154 4.00 -3.75 -25.85
N PHE A 155 4.24 -4.01 -27.12
CA PHE A 155 5.60 -4.19 -27.66
C PHE A 155 6.33 -2.89 -27.98
N ALA A 156 5.64 -1.75 -28.01
CA ALA A 156 6.24 -0.46 -28.37
C ALA A 156 5.50 0.74 -27.75
N ALA A 157 6.24 1.82 -27.51
CA ALA A 157 5.67 3.07 -27.03
C ALA A 157 4.58 3.64 -27.97
N ARG A 158 4.68 3.41 -29.27
CA ARG A 158 3.70 3.87 -30.27
C ARG A 158 2.33 3.21 -30.09
N THR A 159 2.26 2.00 -29.54
CA THR A 159 1.00 1.27 -29.31
C THR A 159 0.38 1.63 -27.97
N ILE A 160 1.17 1.77 -26.91
CA ILE A 160 0.67 2.06 -25.58
C ILE A 160 0.35 3.56 -25.36
N ARG A 161 1.13 4.48 -26.00
CA ARG A 161 0.99 5.92 -25.79
C ARG A 161 -0.42 6.45 -26.08
N PRO A 162 -1.08 6.13 -27.21
CA PRO A 162 -2.43 6.60 -27.49
C PRO A 162 -3.45 6.11 -26.45
N LYS A 163 -3.27 4.88 -25.94
CA LYS A 163 -4.13 4.29 -24.91
C LYS A 163 -4.00 5.07 -23.60
N ILE A 164 -2.76 5.38 -23.16
CA ILE A 164 -2.49 6.20 -21.98
C ILE A 164 -3.10 7.60 -22.14
N HIS A 165 -2.85 8.28 -23.27
CA HIS A 165 -3.32 9.65 -23.50
C HIS A 165 -4.85 9.76 -23.42
N ARG A 166 -5.58 8.77 -23.92
CA ARG A 166 -7.05 8.73 -23.84
C ARG A 166 -7.56 8.73 -22.39
N LEU A 167 -6.82 8.12 -21.48
CA LEU A 167 -7.20 7.94 -20.07
C LEU A 167 -6.59 9.02 -19.14
N LEU A 168 -5.64 9.81 -19.62
CA LEU A 168 -4.90 10.77 -18.79
C LEU A 168 -5.83 11.75 -18.07
N GLY A 169 -6.86 12.26 -18.73
CA GLY A 169 -7.81 13.22 -18.15
C GLY A 169 -8.58 12.65 -16.95
N GLU A 170 -8.81 11.33 -16.93
CA GLU A 170 -9.48 10.64 -15.84
C GLU A 170 -8.54 10.44 -14.64
N PHE A 171 -7.29 10.03 -14.87
CA PHE A 171 -6.39 9.60 -13.83
C PHE A 171 -5.38 10.65 -13.36
N LEU A 172 -5.09 11.67 -14.17
CA LEU A 172 -4.21 12.79 -13.80
C LEU A 172 -5.02 13.84 -13.01
N GLN A 173 -5.50 13.42 -11.83
CA GLN A 173 -6.28 14.28 -10.95
C GLN A 173 -5.56 14.42 -9.60
N PRO A 174 -5.68 15.59 -8.94
CA PRO A 174 -5.13 15.77 -7.61
C PRO A 174 -5.72 14.76 -6.62
N LEU A 175 -4.86 14.03 -5.93
CA LEU A 175 -5.25 13.14 -4.85
C LEU A 175 -5.51 13.96 -3.59
N LYS A 176 -6.75 13.97 -3.12
CA LYS A 176 -7.12 14.61 -1.85
C LYS A 176 -6.93 13.62 -0.70
N PRO A 177 -6.18 13.98 0.36
CA PRO A 177 -6.03 13.12 1.52
C PRO A 177 -7.37 12.94 2.25
N ALA A 178 -7.68 11.69 2.60
CA ALA A 178 -8.85 11.37 3.41
C ALA A 178 -8.60 11.82 4.86
N LYS A 179 -9.60 12.45 5.49
CA LYS A 179 -9.56 12.78 6.91
C LYS A 179 -9.67 11.50 7.73
N VAL A 180 -8.77 11.30 8.69
CA VAL A 180 -8.80 10.16 9.62
C VAL A 180 -9.93 10.36 10.63
N ALA A 181 -10.91 9.45 10.65
CA ALA A 181 -12.04 9.51 11.57
C ALA A 181 -11.69 8.91 12.95
N VAL A 182 -10.90 7.84 12.98
CA VAL A 182 -10.46 7.18 14.22
C VAL A 182 -8.93 7.20 14.24
N PRO A 183 -8.31 8.06 15.06
CA PRO A 183 -6.86 8.08 15.22
C PRO A 183 -6.33 6.78 15.81
N PHE A 184 -5.12 6.37 15.42
CA PHE A 184 -4.45 5.22 15.98
C PHE A 184 -3.95 5.56 17.39
N ALA A 185 -4.59 4.99 18.42
CA ALA A 185 -4.29 5.24 19.83
C ALA A 185 -3.17 4.34 20.40
N GLY A 186 -2.56 3.46 19.60
CA GLY A 186 -1.41 2.65 20.01
C GLY A 186 -0.16 3.51 20.00
N GLY A 187 0.55 3.59 21.13
CA GLY A 187 1.95 4.05 21.14
C GLY A 187 2.73 3.27 20.10
N ALA A 188 3.84 3.84 19.57
CA ALA A 188 4.68 3.20 18.56
C ALA A 188 4.80 1.70 18.88
N GLN A 189 4.10 0.85 18.12
CA GLN A 189 4.33 -0.59 18.24
C GLN A 189 5.80 -0.74 17.93
N LYS A 190 6.55 -1.30 18.92
CA LYS A 190 8.00 -1.36 18.90
C LYS A 190 8.51 -1.54 17.48
N SER A 191 8.82 -0.41 16.82
CA SER A 191 9.72 -0.38 15.68
C SER A 191 11.07 -0.84 16.20
N LEU A 192 11.81 -1.58 15.40
CA LEU A 192 13.16 -1.99 15.71
C LEU A 192 14.01 -0.79 16.10
#